data_534bd773f2ab2c0a697e6c544276c3ed
#
_entry.id   534bd773f2ab2c0a697e6c544276c3ed
#
_cell.length_a   1.000
_cell.length_b   1.000
_cell.length_c   1.000
_cell.angle_alpha   90.00
_cell.angle_beta   90.00
_cell.angle_gamma   90.00
#
_symmetry.space_group_name_H-M   'P 1'
#
loop_
_entity.id
_entity.type
_entity.pdbx_description
1 polymer ?
#
loop_
_entity_poly.entity_id
_entity_poly.type
_entity_poly.pdbx_seq_one_letter_code
_entity_poly.pdbx_strand_id
1 'polypeptide(L)'
;MKECDLKLLGKFFRGIFVVVMGFINPTGSYLMALVLAFGFNILAGLRADEVKIKLQRIIPPVFVTNFNGNKLKDSLFELLIITVVTYLLKLLIELMDVNGVSAYVVQVLMAFAIYYYFTNGLRNLQKVYPKWKWLRLLYHLITFKFKEFFGSDVSNIMDKVEDETK
;
A
#
# COMPACT_ATOMS: atom_id res chain seq x y z
N MET A 1 22.92 -4.77 32.17
CA MET A 1 21.86 -3.78 31.88
C MET A 1 20.88 -3.84 33.01
N LYS A 2 20.74 -2.79 33.79
CA LYS A 2 19.96 -2.81 35.03
C LYS A 2 18.45 -2.81 34.69
N GLU A 3 17.65 -3.53 35.45
CA GLU A 3 16.20 -3.68 35.29
C GLU A 3 15.43 -2.35 35.18
N CYS A 4 16.02 -1.29 35.75
CA CYS A 4 15.52 0.08 35.69
C CYS A 4 15.61 0.67 34.27
N ASP A 5 16.68 0.39 33.53
CA ASP A 5 16.88 0.92 32.16
C ASP A 5 15.89 0.31 31.18
N LEU A 6 15.51 -0.96 31.36
CA LEU A 6 14.54 -1.64 30.52
C LEU A 6 13.12 -1.09 30.71
N LYS A 7 12.75 -0.76 31.97
CA LYS A 7 11.46 -0.14 32.29
C LYS A 7 11.35 1.29 31.75
N LEU A 8 12.44 2.05 31.80
CA LEU A 8 12.51 3.41 31.24
C LEU A 8 12.38 3.38 29.72
N LEU A 9 13.11 2.49 29.09
CA LEU A 9 13.05 2.27 27.64
C LEU A 9 11.63 1.88 27.18
N GLY A 10 10.97 0.98 27.92
CA GLY A 10 9.59 0.59 27.65
C GLY A 10 8.58 1.74 27.75
N LYS A 11 8.74 2.62 28.76
CA LYS A 11 7.92 3.85 28.90
C LYS A 11 8.16 4.83 27.75
N PHE A 12 9.39 5.01 27.33
CA PHE A 12 9.77 5.88 26.22
C PHE A 12 9.16 5.40 24.90
N PHE A 13 9.30 4.11 24.57
CA PHE A 13 8.68 3.54 23.37
C PHE A 13 7.16 3.62 23.39
N ARG A 14 6.53 3.40 24.54
CA ARG A 14 5.08 3.56 24.68
C ARG A 14 4.64 5.00 24.47
N GLY A 15 5.39 5.98 24.97
CA GLY A 15 5.13 7.40 24.74
C GLY A 15 5.21 7.77 23.26
N ILE A 16 6.29 7.36 22.56
CA ILE A 16 6.43 7.56 21.11
C ILE A 16 5.28 6.90 20.36
N PHE A 17 4.94 5.66 20.71
CA PHE A 17 3.85 4.93 20.05
C PHE A 17 2.50 5.67 20.17
N VAL A 18 2.16 6.17 21.35
CA VAL A 18 0.91 6.94 21.57
C VAL A 18 0.90 8.22 20.73
N VAL A 19 2.00 8.97 20.67
CA VAL A 19 2.09 10.18 19.84
C VAL A 19 1.94 9.85 18.35
N VAL A 20 2.64 8.84 17.88
CA VAL A 20 2.56 8.39 16.47
C VAL A 20 1.15 7.92 16.13
N MET A 21 0.53 7.13 17.00
CA MET A 21 -0.85 6.67 16.79
C MET A 21 -1.87 7.80 16.82
N GLY A 22 -1.69 8.80 17.70
CA GLY A 22 -2.51 10.02 17.71
C GLY A 22 -2.38 10.82 16.41
N PHE A 23 -1.18 10.94 15.88
CA PHE A 23 -0.90 11.62 14.61
C PHE A 23 -1.51 10.89 13.39
N ILE A 24 -1.48 9.55 13.40
CA ILE A 24 -2.02 8.72 12.30
C ILE A 24 -3.54 8.58 12.41
N ASN A 25 -4.12 8.63 13.60
CA ASN A 25 -5.52 8.27 13.87
C ASN A 25 -6.54 8.91 12.90
N PRO A 26 -6.49 10.21 12.57
CA PRO A 26 -7.45 10.81 11.64
C PRO A 26 -7.41 10.22 10.22
N THR A 27 -6.28 9.61 9.85
CA THR A 27 -6.02 9.05 8.51
C THR A 27 -5.80 7.54 8.51
N GLY A 28 -5.97 6.89 9.66
CA GLY A 28 -5.69 5.46 9.86
C GLY A 28 -6.50 4.54 8.95
N SER A 29 -7.73 4.90 8.61
CA SER A 29 -8.57 4.16 7.65
C SER A 29 -7.97 4.10 6.25
N TYR A 30 -7.35 5.19 5.79
CA TYR A 30 -6.68 5.24 4.49
C TYR A 30 -5.39 4.41 4.49
N LEU A 31 -4.64 4.45 5.59
CA LEU A 31 -3.46 3.60 5.76
C LEU A 31 -3.84 2.12 5.75
N MET A 32 -4.93 1.74 6.44
CA MET A 32 -5.42 0.37 6.42
C MET A 32 -5.86 -0.06 5.01
N ALA A 33 -6.59 0.81 4.29
CA ALA A 33 -7.00 0.56 2.91
C ALA A 33 -5.78 0.39 1.98
N LEU A 34 -4.73 1.18 2.16
CA LEU A 34 -3.47 1.06 1.42
C LEU A 34 -2.80 -0.30 1.68
N VAL A 35 -2.70 -0.71 2.94
CA VAL A 35 -2.12 -2.01 3.32
C VAL A 35 -2.92 -3.17 2.73
N LEU A 36 -4.26 -3.08 2.73
CA LEU A 36 -5.12 -4.10 2.13
C LEU A 36 -4.97 -4.15 0.61
N ALA A 37 -4.92 -2.99 -0.08
CA ALA A 37 -4.71 -2.92 -1.53
C ALA A 37 -3.34 -3.46 -1.93
N PHE A 38 -2.30 -3.12 -1.15
CA PHE A 38 -0.96 -3.66 -1.32
C PHE A 38 -0.92 -5.18 -1.11
N GLY A 39 -1.51 -5.68 -0.01
CA GLY A 39 -1.60 -7.13 0.26
C GLY A 39 -2.32 -7.88 -0.88
N PHE A 40 -3.42 -7.30 -1.39
CA PHE A 40 -4.12 -7.83 -2.55
C PHE A 40 -3.22 -7.88 -3.79
N ASN A 41 -2.46 -6.81 -4.08
CA ASN A 41 -1.52 -6.78 -5.20
C ASN A 41 -0.43 -7.86 -5.07
N ILE A 42 0.16 -8.03 -3.88
CA ILE A 42 1.15 -9.08 -3.63
C ILE A 42 0.55 -10.48 -3.85
N LEU A 43 -0.63 -10.76 -3.28
CA LEU A 43 -1.29 -12.06 -3.45
C LEU A 43 -1.62 -12.36 -4.91
N ALA A 44 -2.11 -11.36 -5.64
CA ALA A 44 -2.39 -11.47 -7.07
C ALA A 44 -1.11 -11.68 -7.90
N GLY A 45 -0.03 -10.98 -7.56
CA GLY A 45 1.28 -11.15 -8.17
C GLY A 45 1.86 -12.54 -7.93
N LEU A 46 1.86 -13.02 -6.68
CA LEU A 46 2.29 -14.37 -6.34
C LEU A 46 1.51 -15.44 -7.13
N ARG A 47 0.22 -15.20 -7.32
CA ARG A 47 -0.61 -16.12 -8.12
C ARG A 47 -0.28 -16.05 -9.61
N ALA A 48 0.03 -14.86 -10.12
CA ALA A 48 0.44 -14.66 -11.51
C ALA A 48 1.82 -15.26 -11.83
N ASP A 49 2.74 -15.22 -10.87
CA ASP A 49 4.07 -15.83 -10.99
C ASP A 49 4.06 -17.36 -10.69
N GLU A 50 2.87 -17.99 -10.61
CA GLU A 50 2.68 -19.42 -10.31
C GLU A 50 3.40 -19.92 -9.06
N VAL A 51 3.52 -19.06 -8.06
CA VAL A 51 4.15 -19.41 -6.79
C VAL A 51 3.30 -20.44 -6.05
N LYS A 52 3.86 -21.65 -5.82
CA LYS A 52 3.19 -22.71 -5.10
C LYS A 52 3.59 -22.67 -3.63
N ILE A 53 2.65 -22.27 -2.78
CA ILE A 53 2.81 -22.32 -1.32
C ILE A 53 2.30 -23.68 -0.85
N LYS A 54 3.19 -24.62 -0.47
CA LYS A 54 2.81 -25.86 0.18
C LYS A 54 2.81 -25.65 1.69
N LEU A 55 1.62 -25.48 2.26
CA LEU A 55 1.43 -25.49 3.70
C LEU A 55 1.47 -26.94 4.20
N GLN A 56 2.60 -27.40 4.67
CA GLN A 56 2.69 -28.72 5.27
C GLN A 56 2.22 -28.63 6.73
N ARG A 57 1.28 -29.47 7.11
CA ARG A 57 0.46 -29.41 8.34
C ARG A 57 1.22 -29.59 9.67
N ILE A 58 2.53 -29.75 9.66
CA ILE A 58 3.35 -30.03 10.85
C ILE A 58 4.65 -29.23 10.75
N ILE A 59 4.77 -28.18 11.56
CA ILE A 59 5.98 -27.37 11.88
C ILE A 59 6.86 -26.97 10.68
N PRO A 60 7.28 -25.65 10.56
CA PRO A 60 7.81 -25.15 9.29
C PRO A 60 9.02 -25.90 8.80
N PRO A 61 9.08 -26.14 7.47
CA PRO A 61 9.31 -25.09 6.53
C PRO A 61 8.20 -24.93 5.48
N VAL A 62 7.78 -23.67 5.30
CA VAL A 62 6.99 -23.26 4.14
C VAL A 62 7.90 -23.36 2.92
N PHE A 63 7.74 -24.39 2.09
CA PHE A 63 8.45 -24.46 0.80
C PHE A 63 7.75 -23.57 -0.20
N VAL A 64 8.40 -22.47 -0.56
CA VAL A 64 7.95 -21.55 -1.61
C VAL A 64 8.81 -21.79 -2.84
N THR A 65 8.20 -22.34 -3.90
CA THR A 65 8.86 -22.52 -5.19
C THR A 65 8.53 -21.34 -6.09
N ASN A 66 9.50 -20.83 -6.86
CA ASN A 66 9.40 -19.69 -7.79
C ASN A 66 9.17 -18.33 -7.11
N PHE A 67 9.49 -18.20 -5.83
CA PHE A 67 9.35 -16.93 -5.12
C PHE A 67 10.54 -16.02 -5.40
N ASN A 68 10.27 -14.85 -5.98
CA ASN A 68 11.30 -13.81 -6.14
C ASN A 68 11.24 -12.84 -4.95
N GLY A 69 12.07 -13.10 -3.94
CA GLY A 69 12.15 -12.28 -2.72
C GLY A 69 12.57 -10.83 -2.99
N ASN A 70 13.32 -10.56 -4.06
CA ASN A 70 13.73 -9.20 -4.41
C ASN A 70 12.52 -8.37 -4.85
N LYS A 71 11.63 -8.90 -5.69
CA LYS A 71 10.39 -8.20 -6.07
C LYS A 71 9.55 -7.81 -4.86
N LEU A 72 9.42 -8.72 -3.87
CA LEU A 72 8.66 -8.42 -2.65
C LEU A 72 9.35 -7.33 -1.82
N LYS A 73 10.68 -7.42 -1.69
CA LYS A 73 11.47 -6.43 -0.95
C LYS A 73 11.34 -5.05 -1.59
N ASP A 74 11.44 -4.95 -2.91
CA ASP A 74 11.32 -3.70 -3.64
C ASP A 74 9.93 -3.09 -3.49
N SER A 75 8.87 -3.92 -3.59
CA SER A 75 7.48 -3.48 -3.37
C SER A 75 7.22 -3.03 -1.93
N LEU A 76 7.80 -3.69 -0.93
CA LEU A 76 7.70 -3.27 0.47
C LEU A 76 8.42 -1.95 0.70
N PHE A 77 9.58 -1.76 0.07
CA PHE A 77 10.34 -0.51 0.17
C PHE A 77 9.57 0.65 -0.49
N GLU A 78 8.95 0.42 -1.64
CA GLU A 78 8.06 1.37 -2.32
C GLU A 78 6.89 1.79 -1.42
N LEU A 79 6.17 0.82 -0.81
CA LEU A 79 5.09 1.08 0.14
C LEU A 79 5.57 1.93 1.33
N LEU A 80 6.74 1.62 1.86
CA LEU A 80 7.34 2.36 2.97
C LEU A 80 7.64 3.80 2.56
N ILE A 81 8.26 4.02 1.39
CA ILE A 81 8.56 5.37 0.88
C ILE A 81 7.27 6.17 0.70
N ILE A 82 6.27 5.62 0.03
CA ILE A 82 4.98 6.29 -0.19
C ILE A 82 4.36 6.71 1.15
N THR A 83 4.35 5.80 2.13
CA THR A 83 3.79 6.06 3.45
C THR A 83 4.57 7.16 4.18
N VAL A 84 5.90 7.07 4.21
CA VAL A 84 6.77 8.06 4.87
C VAL A 84 6.62 9.43 4.23
N VAL A 85 6.70 9.52 2.90
CA VAL A 85 6.57 10.80 2.18
C VAL A 85 5.19 11.43 2.44
N THR A 86 4.12 10.64 2.41
CA THR A 86 2.76 11.14 2.66
C THR A 86 2.63 11.73 4.08
N TYR A 87 3.16 11.06 5.10
CA TYR A 87 3.11 11.56 6.47
C TYR A 87 4.09 12.68 6.75
N LEU A 88 5.23 12.75 6.05
CA LEU A 88 6.11 13.92 6.10
C LEU A 88 5.42 15.17 5.53
N LEU A 89 4.72 15.03 4.39
CA LEU A 89 3.93 16.12 3.82
C LEU A 89 2.82 16.56 4.78
N LYS A 90 2.12 15.62 5.41
CA LYS A 90 1.13 15.93 6.45
C LYS A 90 1.76 16.78 7.57
N LEU A 91 2.90 16.35 8.09
CA LEU A 91 3.61 17.06 9.15
C LEU A 91 4.03 18.47 8.73
N LEU A 92 4.56 18.63 7.52
CA LEU A 92 4.93 19.94 6.98
C LEU A 92 3.74 20.89 6.89
N ILE A 93 2.60 20.40 6.40
CA ILE A 93 1.37 21.21 6.28
C ILE A 93 0.83 21.59 7.66
N GLU A 94 0.88 20.68 8.64
CA GLU A 94 0.47 20.97 10.01
C GLU A 94 1.39 22.01 10.67
N LEU A 95 2.70 21.97 10.40
CA LEU A 95 3.65 22.99 10.87
C LEU A 95 3.43 24.38 10.21
N MET A 96 2.82 24.44 9.04
CA MET A 96 2.44 25.69 8.39
C MET A 96 1.09 26.23 8.87
N ASP A 97 0.46 25.60 9.85
CA ASP A 97 -0.83 25.99 10.47
C ASP A 97 -1.99 26.14 9.47
N VAL A 98 -1.98 25.33 8.40
CA VAL A 98 -3.04 25.29 7.42
C VAL A 98 -4.09 24.26 7.85
N ASN A 99 -5.02 24.69 8.70
CA ASN A 99 -6.03 23.84 9.32
C ASN A 99 -6.88 23.07 8.29
N GLY A 100 -6.99 21.76 8.48
CA GLY A 100 -7.85 20.84 7.71
C GLY A 100 -7.29 20.38 6.37
N VAL A 101 -6.27 21.03 5.81
CA VAL A 101 -5.70 20.66 4.51
C VAL A 101 -4.80 19.43 4.62
N SER A 102 -4.13 19.23 5.75
CA SER A 102 -3.21 18.10 5.95
C SER A 102 -3.88 16.74 5.80
N ALA A 103 -5.07 16.57 6.38
CA ALA A 103 -5.83 15.33 6.25
C ALA A 103 -6.29 15.08 4.80
N TYR A 104 -6.73 16.13 4.09
CA TYR A 104 -7.14 16.04 2.70
C TYR A 104 -5.97 15.62 1.78
N VAL A 105 -4.79 16.20 1.97
CA VAL A 105 -3.60 15.83 1.21
C VAL A 105 -3.25 14.35 1.41
N VAL A 106 -3.29 13.85 2.66
CA VAL A 106 -3.09 12.43 2.95
C VAL A 106 -4.13 11.57 2.22
N GLN A 107 -5.42 11.96 2.27
CA GLN A 107 -6.49 11.23 1.59
C GLN A 107 -6.23 11.11 0.09
N VAL A 108 -5.87 12.21 -0.56
CA VAL A 108 -5.60 12.24 -2.00
C VAL A 108 -4.40 11.36 -2.34
N LEU A 109 -3.26 11.52 -1.66
CA LEU A 109 -2.06 10.75 -1.93
C LEU A 109 -2.26 9.25 -1.68
N MET A 110 -2.95 8.89 -0.58
CA MET A 110 -3.28 7.50 -0.29
C MET A 110 -4.27 6.92 -1.31
N ALA A 111 -5.23 7.72 -1.81
CA ALA A 111 -6.17 7.27 -2.84
C ALA A 111 -5.45 6.89 -4.15
N PHE A 112 -4.43 7.67 -4.57
CA PHE A 112 -3.59 7.32 -5.72
C PHE A 112 -2.84 6.01 -5.51
N ALA A 113 -2.20 5.85 -4.36
CA ALA A 113 -1.45 4.64 -4.04
C ALA A 113 -2.37 3.39 -3.96
N ILE A 114 -3.55 3.53 -3.32
CA ILE A 114 -4.56 2.47 -3.26
C ILE A 114 -5.01 2.09 -4.67
N TYR A 115 -5.33 3.08 -5.50
CA TYR A 115 -5.73 2.86 -6.89
C TYR A 115 -4.64 2.08 -7.65
N TYR A 116 -3.40 2.53 -7.57
CA TYR A 116 -2.26 1.88 -8.23
C TYR A 116 -2.12 0.40 -7.84
N TYR A 117 -2.03 0.10 -6.54
CA TYR A 117 -1.88 -1.28 -6.08
C TYR A 117 -3.10 -2.15 -6.41
N PHE A 118 -4.30 -1.59 -6.28
CA PHE A 118 -5.53 -2.32 -6.55
C PHE A 118 -5.69 -2.67 -8.03
N THR A 119 -5.44 -1.71 -8.92
CA THR A 119 -5.53 -1.94 -10.39
C THR A 119 -4.44 -2.89 -10.87
N ASN A 120 -3.21 -2.78 -10.33
CA ASN A 120 -2.13 -3.70 -10.64
C ASN A 120 -2.47 -5.14 -10.18
N GLY A 121 -3.04 -5.29 -8.98
CA GLY A 121 -3.54 -6.58 -8.51
C GLY A 121 -4.63 -7.18 -9.43
N LEU A 122 -5.57 -6.35 -9.89
CA LEU A 122 -6.60 -6.79 -10.84
C LEU A 122 -5.99 -7.23 -12.17
N ARG A 123 -4.99 -6.52 -12.70
CA ARG A 123 -4.26 -6.91 -13.92
C ARG A 123 -3.57 -8.27 -13.74
N ASN A 124 -2.92 -8.48 -12.61
CA ASN A 124 -2.28 -9.75 -12.31
C ASN A 124 -3.30 -10.89 -12.25
N LEU A 125 -4.47 -10.68 -11.63
CA LEU A 125 -5.55 -11.66 -11.63
C LEU A 125 -6.13 -11.91 -13.01
N GLN A 126 -6.23 -10.90 -13.89
CA GLN A 126 -6.69 -11.08 -15.27
C GLN A 126 -5.74 -11.99 -16.08
N LYS A 127 -4.43 -11.92 -15.83
CA LYS A 127 -3.44 -12.84 -16.44
C LYS A 127 -3.70 -14.28 -16.02
N VAL A 128 -4.04 -14.51 -14.75
CA VAL A 128 -4.30 -15.85 -14.21
C VAL A 128 -5.67 -16.40 -14.63
N TYR A 129 -6.67 -15.52 -14.67
CA TYR A 129 -8.07 -15.89 -14.93
C TYR A 129 -8.65 -15.12 -16.13
N PRO A 130 -8.14 -15.34 -17.36
CA PRO A 130 -8.55 -14.56 -18.55
C PRO A 130 -10.02 -14.74 -18.91
N LYS A 131 -10.63 -15.86 -18.50
CA LYS A 131 -12.05 -16.19 -18.75
C LYS A 131 -13.02 -15.43 -17.83
N TRP A 132 -12.55 -14.84 -16.76
CA TRP A 132 -13.41 -14.15 -15.79
C TRP A 132 -13.72 -12.71 -16.26
N LYS A 133 -14.80 -12.57 -17.00
CA LYS A 133 -15.23 -11.30 -17.60
C LYS A 133 -15.46 -10.19 -16.56
N TRP A 134 -15.92 -10.56 -15.36
CA TRP A 134 -16.18 -9.61 -14.29
C TRP A 134 -14.91 -8.92 -13.77
N LEU A 135 -13.75 -9.58 -13.77
CA LEU A 135 -12.47 -8.95 -13.41
C LEU A 135 -12.12 -7.81 -14.35
N ARG A 136 -12.34 -8.03 -15.65
CA ARG A 136 -12.13 -7.01 -16.69
C ARG A 136 -13.11 -5.85 -16.51
N LEU A 137 -14.39 -6.17 -16.27
CA LEU A 137 -15.42 -5.17 -16.02
C LEU A 137 -15.07 -4.32 -14.79
N LEU A 138 -14.66 -4.96 -13.68
CA LEU A 138 -14.27 -4.28 -12.44
C LEU A 138 -13.06 -3.35 -12.66
N TYR A 139 -12.05 -3.82 -13.39
CA TYR A 139 -10.88 -3.00 -13.74
C TYR A 139 -11.30 -1.75 -14.52
N HIS A 140 -12.11 -1.90 -15.57
CA HIS A 140 -12.59 -0.76 -16.36
C HIS A 140 -13.47 0.19 -15.56
N LEU A 141 -14.34 -0.34 -14.71
CA LEU A 141 -15.21 0.48 -13.85
C LEU A 141 -14.39 1.36 -12.88
N ILE A 142 -13.40 0.76 -12.22
CA ILE A 142 -12.53 1.46 -11.27
C ILE A 142 -11.69 2.51 -11.99
N THR A 143 -11.10 2.16 -13.13
CA THR A 143 -10.31 3.08 -13.94
C THR A 143 -11.17 4.24 -14.45
N PHE A 144 -12.38 3.97 -14.91
CA PHE A 144 -13.32 4.99 -15.35
C PHE A 144 -13.70 5.95 -14.22
N LYS A 145 -14.08 5.40 -13.04
CA LYS A 145 -14.45 6.21 -11.87
C LYS A 145 -13.28 7.03 -11.33
N PHE A 146 -12.09 6.51 -11.36
CA PHE A 146 -10.90 7.24 -10.96
C PHE A 146 -10.63 8.41 -11.92
N LYS A 147 -10.73 8.18 -13.23
CA LYS A 147 -10.60 9.23 -14.25
C LYS A 147 -11.66 10.32 -14.11
N GLU A 148 -12.90 9.93 -13.82
CA GLU A 148 -14.00 10.86 -13.58
C GLU A 148 -13.74 11.73 -12.33
N PHE A 149 -13.19 11.16 -11.27
CA PHE A 149 -12.96 11.85 -9.99
C PHE A 149 -11.75 12.81 -10.04
N PHE A 150 -10.63 12.37 -10.63
CA PHE A 150 -9.38 13.15 -10.64
C PHE A 150 -9.13 13.95 -11.94
N GLY A 151 -9.95 13.76 -12.96
CA GLY A 151 -9.81 14.39 -14.26
C GLY A 151 -8.87 13.64 -15.21
N SER A 152 -9.01 13.94 -16.51
CA SER A 152 -8.25 13.29 -17.57
C SER A 152 -6.74 13.53 -17.49
N ASP A 153 -6.33 14.70 -17.03
CA ASP A 153 -4.91 15.08 -17.01
C ASP A 153 -4.09 14.26 -16.02
N VAL A 154 -4.63 14.05 -14.82
CA VAL A 154 -3.98 13.19 -13.81
C VAL A 154 -3.90 11.74 -14.28
N SER A 155 -4.95 11.26 -14.95
CA SER A 155 -4.94 9.92 -15.53
C SER A 155 -3.88 9.77 -16.62
N ASN A 156 -3.72 10.76 -17.49
CA ASN A 156 -2.70 10.74 -18.54
C ASN A 156 -1.28 10.74 -17.97
N ILE A 157 -1.04 11.43 -16.84
CA ILE A 157 0.24 11.40 -16.14
C ILE A 157 0.50 9.99 -15.58
N MET A 158 -0.50 9.37 -14.96
CA MET A 158 -0.35 8.01 -14.42
C MET A 158 -0.09 6.98 -15.51
N ASP A 159 -0.81 7.05 -16.63
CA ASP A 159 -0.62 6.15 -17.78
C ASP A 159 0.82 6.30 -18.34
N LYS A 160 1.37 7.52 -18.41
CA LYS A 160 2.77 7.76 -18.84
C LYS A 160 3.79 7.17 -17.87
N VAL A 161 3.63 7.41 -16.57
CA VAL A 161 4.52 6.84 -15.54
C VAL A 161 4.51 5.31 -15.58
N GLU A 162 3.37 4.71 -15.85
CA GLU A 162 3.25 3.25 -15.96
C GLU A 162 3.97 2.69 -17.20
N ASP A 163 3.93 3.42 -18.32
CA ASP A 163 4.61 3.00 -19.56
C ASP A 163 6.13 3.16 -19.48
N GLU A 164 6.63 4.13 -18.70
CA GLU A 164 8.06 4.33 -18.45
C GLU A 164 8.67 3.26 -17.51
N THR A 165 7.83 2.52 -16.78
CA THR A 165 8.28 1.50 -15.81
C THR A 165 8.22 0.06 -16.35
N LYS A 166 7.83 -0.14 -17.62
CA LYS A 166 7.83 -1.45 -18.31
C LYS A 166 9.12 -1.71 -19.06
#